data_9f2ede9074da3fb1fbd0a5333f0b8919
#
_entry.id   9f2ede9074da3fb1fbd0a5333f0b8919
#
_cell.length_a   1.000
_cell.length_b   1.000
_cell.length_c   1.000
_cell.angle_alpha   90.00
_cell.angle_beta   90.00
_cell.angle_gamma   90.00
#
_symmetry.space_group_name_H-M   'P 1'
#
loop_
_entity.id
_entity.type
_entity.pdbx_description
1 polymer ?
#
loop_
_entity_poly.entity_id
_entity_poly.type
_entity_poly.pdbx_seq_one_letter_code
_entity_poly.pdbx_strand_id
1 'polypeptide(L)'
;MQRSLVGSEMCIRDREKGRRYIPYLSTVAIYIGIANLIGLFGFKPPTKALNVTAALAVMSIILVEYSGIHAKGVKGWVKSFVEPSPIIAPINVMELFIKPLSLCMRLFGNVLGAFVIMELLKIVVPLFVPVVFSCYFDIFDGLIQAYVFVFLTGMYIEEAVEEA
;
A
#
# COMPACT_ATOMS: atom_id res chain seq x y z
N MET A 1 -4.20 17.45 -34.23
CA MET A 1 -4.84 18.34 -33.27
C MET A 1 -5.88 17.64 -32.37
N GLN A 2 -6.74 16.77 -32.86
CA GLN A 2 -7.71 16.00 -32.02
C GLN A 2 -7.09 15.04 -31.03
N ARG A 3 -5.96 14.37 -31.32
CA ARG A 3 -5.28 13.46 -30.38
C ARG A 3 -4.69 14.14 -29.15
N SER A 4 -4.31 15.41 -29.26
CA SER A 4 -3.76 16.19 -28.14
C SER A 4 -4.85 16.64 -27.16
N LEU A 5 -6.05 16.96 -27.67
CA LEU A 5 -7.19 17.35 -26.84
C LEU A 5 -7.75 16.15 -26.05
N VAL A 6 -7.88 14.99 -26.68
CA VAL A 6 -8.34 13.75 -26.03
C VAL A 6 -7.36 13.33 -24.93
N GLY A 7 -6.05 13.46 -25.14
CA GLY A 7 -5.04 13.20 -24.12
C GLY A 7 -5.10 14.17 -22.94
N SER A 8 -5.35 15.45 -23.18
CA SER A 8 -5.46 16.44 -22.10
C SER A 8 -6.75 16.30 -21.30
N GLU A 9 -7.88 15.98 -21.92
CA GLU A 9 -9.15 15.72 -21.23
C GLU A 9 -9.09 14.43 -20.40
N MET A 10 -8.41 13.40 -20.91
CA MET A 10 -8.18 12.14 -20.19
C MET A 10 -7.32 12.37 -18.95
N CYS A 11 -6.23 13.13 -19.04
CA CYS A 11 -5.40 13.51 -17.91
C CYS A 11 -6.13 14.36 -16.86
N ILE A 12 -7.04 15.26 -17.27
CA ILE A 12 -7.82 16.09 -16.35
C ILE A 12 -8.87 15.24 -15.64
N ARG A 13 -9.52 14.32 -16.35
CA ARG A 13 -10.54 13.41 -15.78
C ARG A 13 -9.94 12.40 -14.81
N ASP A 14 -8.76 11.87 -15.10
CA ASP A 14 -8.02 11.01 -14.19
C ASP A 14 -7.54 11.76 -12.95
N ARG A 15 -7.13 13.01 -13.12
CA ARG A 15 -6.74 13.88 -12.01
C ARG A 15 -7.90 14.18 -11.05
N GLU A 16 -9.12 14.34 -11.54
CA GLU A 16 -10.30 14.54 -10.70
C GLU A 16 -10.73 13.26 -9.99
N LYS A 17 -10.68 12.12 -10.66
CA LYS A 17 -10.97 10.81 -10.06
C LYS A 17 -9.96 10.46 -8.97
N GLY A 18 -8.65 10.67 -9.22
CA GLY A 18 -7.58 10.46 -8.26
C GLY A 18 -7.66 11.39 -7.04
N ARG A 19 -8.12 12.62 -7.24
CA ARG A 19 -8.23 13.64 -6.18
C ARG A 19 -9.15 13.23 -5.02
N ARG A 20 -10.12 12.40 -5.27
CA ARG A 20 -11.03 11.86 -4.25
C ARG A 20 -10.33 10.94 -3.25
N TYR A 21 -9.26 10.27 -3.66
CA TYR A 21 -8.53 9.30 -2.83
C TYR A 21 -7.33 9.89 -2.10
N ILE A 22 -6.91 11.12 -2.46
CA ILE A 22 -5.79 11.82 -1.83
C ILE A 22 -5.95 11.95 -0.31
N PRO A 23 -7.12 12.33 0.25
CA PRO A 23 -7.28 12.43 1.70
C PRO A 23 -7.08 11.10 2.42
N TYR A 24 -7.56 10.01 1.83
CA TYR A 24 -7.36 8.67 2.37
C TYR A 24 -5.88 8.28 2.35
N LEU A 25 -5.23 8.41 1.19
CA LEU A 25 -3.81 8.09 1.03
C LEU A 25 -2.93 8.90 1.98
N SER A 26 -3.22 10.19 2.13
CA SER A 26 -2.51 11.07 3.07
C SER A 26 -2.71 10.64 4.51
N THR A 27 -3.92 10.28 4.90
CA THR A 27 -4.24 9.82 6.26
C THR A 27 -3.50 8.51 6.58
N VAL A 28 -3.51 7.56 5.65
CA VAL A 28 -2.81 6.28 5.82
C VAL A 28 -1.30 6.48 5.86
N ALA A 29 -0.75 7.37 5.02
CA ALA A 29 0.67 7.70 5.04
C ALA A 29 1.11 8.27 6.39
N ILE A 30 0.36 9.22 6.92
CA ILE A 30 0.63 9.85 8.23
C ILE A 30 0.50 8.79 9.34
N TYR A 31 -0.54 7.97 9.30
CA TYR A 31 -0.75 6.91 10.29
C TYR A 31 0.42 5.92 10.32
N ILE A 32 0.82 5.39 9.16
CA ILE A 32 1.93 4.44 9.05
C ILE A 32 3.24 5.11 9.47
N GLY A 33 3.48 6.36 9.05
CA GLY A 33 4.66 7.13 9.41
C GLY A 33 4.77 7.31 10.93
N ILE A 34 3.71 7.77 11.58
CA ILE A 34 3.67 7.96 13.05
C ILE A 34 3.78 6.62 13.77
N ALA A 35 3.06 5.58 13.30
CA ALA A 35 3.10 4.26 13.92
C ALA A 35 4.51 3.64 13.90
N ASN A 36 5.29 3.88 12.85
CA ASN A 36 6.67 3.44 12.77
C ASN A 36 7.61 4.30 13.64
N LEU A 37 7.41 5.62 13.67
CA LEU A 37 8.20 6.54 14.50
C LEU A 37 7.98 6.34 16.01
N ILE A 38 6.84 5.84 16.43
CA ILE A 38 6.56 5.49 17.83
C ILE A 38 7.57 4.45 18.35
N GLY A 39 8.08 3.57 17.49
CA GLY A 39 9.16 2.64 17.82
C GLY A 39 10.42 3.32 18.34
N LEU A 40 10.74 4.51 17.83
CA LEU A 40 11.90 5.30 18.27
C LEU A 40 11.83 5.73 19.74
N PHE A 41 10.63 5.95 20.25
CA PHE A 41 10.39 6.31 21.66
C PHE A 41 10.39 5.09 22.62
N GLY A 42 10.72 3.90 22.12
CA GLY A 42 10.76 2.68 22.91
C GLY A 42 9.41 2.01 23.14
N PHE A 43 8.34 2.56 22.54
CA PHE A 43 7.04 1.91 22.56
C PHE A 43 6.98 0.80 21.50
N LYS A 44 6.17 -0.23 21.76
CA LYS A 44 5.94 -1.28 20.77
C LYS A 44 5.09 -0.70 19.62
N PRO A 45 5.63 -0.57 18.39
CA PRO A 45 4.85 -0.04 17.29
C PRO A 45 3.66 -0.97 16.99
N PRO A 46 2.46 -0.41 16.74
CA PRO A 46 1.27 -1.19 16.45
C PRO A 46 1.42 -2.01 15.16
N THR A 47 2.27 -1.58 14.23
CA THR A 47 2.59 -2.28 12.99
C THR A 47 3.32 -3.61 13.17
N LYS A 48 3.84 -3.92 14.37
CA LYS A 48 4.37 -5.26 14.73
C LYS A 48 3.27 -6.32 14.82
N ALA A 49 2.04 -5.93 15.06
CA ALA A 49 0.93 -6.85 15.11
C ALA A 49 0.43 -7.15 13.68
N LEU A 50 0.51 -8.42 13.28
CA LEU A 50 0.02 -8.87 11.98
C LEU A 50 -1.45 -8.45 11.74
N ASN A 51 -2.25 -8.44 12.79
CA ASN A 51 -3.66 -8.04 12.72
C ASN A 51 -3.84 -6.60 12.26
N VAL A 52 -2.98 -5.68 12.71
CA VAL A 52 -3.04 -4.26 12.32
C VAL A 52 -2.60 -4.08 10.86
N THR A 53 -1.51 -4.74 10.46
CA THR A 53 -1.03 -4.68 9.07
C THR A 53 -2.00 -5.35 8.11
N ALA A 54 -2.59 -6.47 8.51
CA ALA A 54 -3.63 -7.13 7.74
C ALA A 54 -4.89 -6.26 7.60
N ALA A 55 -5.33 -5.62 8.68
CA ALA A 55 -6.47 -4.71 8.65
C ALA A 55 -6.24 -3.52 7.70
N LEU A 56 -5.04 -2.92 7.72
CA LEU A 56 -4.67 -1.83 6.80
C LEU A 56 -4.66 -2.30 5.34
N ALA A 57 -4.10 -3.48 5.08
CA ALA A 57 -4.06 -4.06 3.74
C ALA A 57 -5.47 -4.37 3.22
N VAL A 58 -6.32 -4.97 4.05
CA VAL A 58 -7.72 -5.28 3.69
C VAL A 58 -8.51 -3.98 3.45
N MET A 59 -8.34 -2.98 4.30
CA MET A 59 -9.01 -1.68 4.12
C MET A 59 -8.58 -1.02 2.80
N SER A 60 -7.30 -1.08 2.47
CA SER A 60 -6.78 -0.52 1.21
C SER A 60 -7.32 -1.25 -0.01
N ILE A 61 -7.39 -2.59 0.02
CA ILE A 61 -7.91 -3.35 -1.12
C ILE A 61 -9.42 -3.15 -1.30
N ILE A 62 -10.19 -3.06 -0.22
CA ILE A 62 -11.62 -2.73 -0.29
C ILE A 62 -11.81 -1.38 -0.97
N LEU A 63 -10.96 -0.40 -0.68
CA LEU A 63 -11.02 0.90 -1.32
C LEU A 63 -10.67 0.83 -2.81
N VAL A 64 -9.65 0.05 -3.18
CA VAL A 64 -9.24 -0.17 -4.58
C VAL A 64 -10.38 -0.81 -5.36
N GLU A 65 -10.98 -1.87 -4.81
CA GLU A 65 -12.12 -2.57 -5.44
C GLU A 65 -13.36 -1.69 -5.54
N TYR A 66 -13.66 -0.94 -4.49
CA TYR A 66 -14.75 0.03 -4.49
C TYR A 66 -14.54 1.11 -5.58
N SER A 67 -13.29 1.57 -5.74
CA SER A 67 -12.92 2.52 -6.79
C SER A 67 -13.17 1.94 -8.19
N GLY A 68 -12.76 0.69 -8.41
CA GLY A 68 -12.99 -0.03 -9.67
C GLY A 68 -14.47 -0.23 -9.98
N ILE A 69 -15.25 -0.64 -8.99
CA ILE A 69 -16.71 -0.81 -9.12
C ILE A 69 -17.40 0.53 -9.42
N HIS A 70 -16.96 1.60 -8.77
CA HIS A 70 -17.56 2.92 -8.98
C HIS A 70 -17.20 3.51 -10.36
N ALA A 71 -16.03 3.19 -10.89
CA ALA A 71 -15.58 3.65 -12.21
C ALA A 71 -16.22 2.87 -13.37
N LYS A 72 -16.30 1.54 -13.25
CA LYS A 72 -16.77 0.62 -14.32
C LYS A 72 -18.23 0.24 -14.20
N GLY A 73 -18.82 0.43 -13.02
CA GLY A 73 -20.10 -0.18 -12.66
C GLY A 73 -19.98 -1.69 -12.38
N VAL A 74 -20.94 -2.25 -11.66
CA VAL A 74 -20.91 -3.67 -11.24
C VAL A 74 -20.82 -4.63 -12.44
N LYS A 75 -21.52 -4.33 -13.53
CA LYS A 75 -21.50 -5.17 -14.74
C LYS A 75 -20.16 -5.09 -15.48
N GLY A 76 -19.57 -3.90 -15.56
CA GLY A 76 -18.26 -3.68 -16.18
C GLY A 76 -17.13 -4.33 -15.34
N TRP A 77 -17.21 -4.23 -14.04
CA TRP A 77 -16.27 -4.85 -13.11
C TRP A 77 -16.25 -6.39 -13.26
N VAL A 78 -17.41 -7.05 -13.24
CA VAL A 78 -17.50 -8.50 -13.45
C VAL A 78 -17.00 -8.89 -14.86
N LYS A 79 -17.31 -8.08 -15.88
CA LYS A 79 -16.87 -8.32 -17.24
C LYS A 79 -15.35 -8.20 -17.38
N SER A 80 -14.72 -7.27 -16.67
CA SER A 80 -13.26 -7.09 -16.63
C SER A 80 -12.52 -8.34 -16.12
N PHE A 81 -13.12 -9.15 -15.24
CA PHE A 81 -12.53 -10.42 -14.81
C PHE A 81 -12.55 -11.51 -15.89
N VAL A 82 -13.45 -11.44 -16.84
CA VAL A 82 -13.65 -12.46 -17.88
C VAL A 82 -13.06 -12.03 -19.24
N GLU A 83 -12.92 -10.74 -19.48
CA GLU A 83 -12.28 -10.21 -20.69
C GLU A 83 -10.74 -10.15 -20.52
N PRO A 84 -9.94 -10.39 -21.56
CA PRO A 84 -10.33 -10.72 -22.93
C PRO A 84 -10.61 -12.21 -23.16
N SER A 85 -10.34 -13.10 -22.22
CA SER A 85 -10.54 -14.54 -22.36
C SER A 85 -10.90 -15.20 -21.04
N PRO A 86 -11.84 -16.15 -21.00
CA PRO A 86 -12.22 -16.88 -19.79
C PRO A 86 -11.05 -17.68 -19.19
N ILE A 87 -9.98 -17.91 -19.93
CA ILE A 87 -8.76 -18.58 -19.46
C ILE A 87 -7.96 -17.66 -18.53
N ILE A 88 -8.09 -16.35 -18.66
CA ILE A 88 -7.39 -15.32 -17.85
C ILE A 88 -8.15 -15.03 -16.55
N ALA A 89 -9.44 -15.35 -16.48
CA ALA A 89 -10.26 -15.12 -15.30
C ALA A 89 -9.65 -15.64 -13.97
N PRO A 90 -9.09 -16.87 -13.89
CA PRO A 90 -8.46 -17.34 -12.65
C PRO A 90 -7.22 -16.54 -12.26
N ILE A 91 -6.49 -15.96 -13.23
CA ILE A 91 -5.31 -15.13 -12.97
C ILE A 91 -5.76 -13.80 -12.38
N ASN A 92 -6.78 -13.17 -12.93
CA ASN A 92 -7.33 -11.90 -12.41
C ASN A 92 -7.90 -12.07 -10.98
N VAL A 93 -8.55 -13.20 -10.70
CA VAL A 93 -9.02 -13.52 -9.34
C VAL A 93 -7.84 -13.74 -8.39
N MET A 94 -6.78 -14.43 -8.81
CA MET A 94 -5.56 -14.57 -7.99
C MET A 94 -4.93 -13.21 -7.68
N GLU A 95 -4.90 -12.32 -8.65
CA GLU A 95 -4.34 -10.98 -8.48
C GLU A 95 -5.07 -10.17 -7.41
N LEU A 96 -6.39 -10.30 -7.33
CA LEU A 96 -7.21 -9.72 -6.26
C LEU A 96 -6.75 -10.14 -4.85
N PHE A 97 -6.29 -11.38 -4.67
CA PHE A 97 -5.75 -11.88 -3.40
C PHE A 97 -4.28 -11.52 -3.19
N ILE A 98 -3.49 -11.51 -4.26
CA ILE A 98 -2.05 -11.24 -4.20
C ILE A 98 -1.78 -9.77 -3.83
N LYS A 99 -2.56 -8.82 -4.34
CA LYS A 99 -2.40 -7.38 -4.06
C LYS A 99 -2.45 -7.08 -2.55
N PRO A 100 -3.48 -7.46 -1.79
CA PRO A 100 -3.52 -7.21 -0.35
C PRO A 100 -2.49 -8.02 0.43
N LEU A 101 -2.23 -9.26 -0.01
CA LEU A 101 -1.23 -10.10 0.61
C LEU A 101 0.17 -9.50 0.50
N SER A 102 0.53 -8.99 -0.68
CA SER A 102 1.81 -8.32 -0.93
C SER A 102 1.97 -7.08 -0.05
N LEU A 103 0.93 -6.24 0.07
CA LEU A 103 0.95 -5.07 0.94
C LEU A 103 1.12 -5.44 2.41
N CYS A 104 0.36 -6.42 2.88
CA CYS A 104 0.41 -6.92 4.26
C CYS A 104 1.79 -7.51 4.59
N MET A 105 2.30 -8.40 3.75
CA MET A 105 3.59 -9.05 3.98
C MET A 105 4.76 -8.08 3.91
N ARG A 106 4.69 -7.06 3.08
CA ARG A 106 5.72 -6.03 3.00
C ARG A 106 5.75 -5.19 4.26
N LEU A 107 4.59 -4.70 4.71
CA LEU A 107 4.48 -3.89 5.92
C LEU A 107 4.91 -4.69 7.17
N PHE A 108 4.41 -5.89 7.30
CA PHE A 108 4.75 -6.79 8.41
C PHE A 108 6.22 -7.24 8.36
N GLY A 109 6.71 -7.65 7.17
CA GLY A 109 8.06 -8.17 6.99
C GLY A 109 9.14 -7.14 7.32
N ASN A 110 8.98 -5.90 6.90
CA ASN A 110 9.93 -4.83 7.22
C ASN A 110 10.01 -4.58 8.73
N VAL A 111 8.86 -4.47 9.40
CA VAL A 111 8.81 -4.23 10.85
C VAL A 111 9.33 -5.44 11.64
N LEU A 112 8.98 -6.66 11.22
CA LEU A 112 9.48 -7.88 11.85
C LEU A 112 10.99 -8.06 11.63
N GLY A 113 11.46 -7.80 10.40
CA GLY A 113 12.88 -7.87 10.06
C GLY A 113 13.72 -6.91 10.89
N ALA A 114 13.31 -5.65 10.98
CA ALA A 114 13.95 -4.66 11.84
C ALA A 114 13.99 -5.10 13.31
N PHE A 115 12.88 -5.64 13.83
CA PHE A 115 12.81 -6.14 15.20
C PHE A 115 13.78 -7.28 15.46
N VAL A 116 13.83 -8.30 14.59
CA VAL A 116 14.73 -9.45 14.72
C VAL A 116 16.20 -9.01 14.67
N ILE A 117 16.55 -8.13 13.71
CA ILE A 117 17.91 -7.58 13.60
C ILE A 117 18.29 -6.83 14.87
N MET A 118 17.39 -6.03 15.43
CA MET A 118 17.62 -5.28 16.66
C MET A 118 17.85 -6.19 17.87
N GLU A 119 17.08 -7.27 18.00
CA GLU A 119 17.28 -8.24 19.07
C GLU A 119 18.63 -8.96 18.95
N LEU A 120 19.03 -9.33 17.76
CA LEU A 120 20.35 -9.92 17.51
C LEU A 120 21.48 -8.96 17.83
N LEU A 121 21.37 -7.69 17.42
CA LEU A 121 22.39 -6.66 17.70
C LEU A 121 22.56 -6.39 19.20
N LYS A 122 21.49 -6.42 19.97
CA LYS A 122 21.56 -6.28 21.44
C LYS A 122 22.36 -7.40 22.11
N ILE A 123 22.33 -8.60 21.55
CA ILE A 123 23.08 -9.76 22.05
C ILE A 123 24.57 -9.63 21.72
N VAL A 124 24.90 -9.16 20.50
CA VAL A 124 26.29 -9.13 20.00
C VAL A 124 27.05 -7.91 20.50
N VAL A 125 26.45 -6.72 20.44
CA VAL A 125 27.08 -5.45 20.83
C VAL A 125 26.09 -4.56 21.58
N PRO A 126 26.02 -4.63 22.91
CA PRO A 126 24.90 -4.06 23.68
C PRO A 126 24.92 -2.54 23.82
N LEU A 127 26.01 -1.82 23.50
CA LEU A 127 26.14 -0.45 23.98
C LEU A 127 25.76 0.65 22.97
N PHE A 128 26.43 0.79 21.85
CA PHE A 128 26.23 1.92 20.92
C PHE A 128 25.57 1.54 19.60
N VAL A 129 25.89 0.37 19.07
CA VAL A 129 25.47 -0.10 17.77
C VAL A 129 23.94 -0.24 17.65
N PRO A 130 23.20 -0.82 18.64
CA PRO A 130 21.76 -0.93 18.56
C PRO A 130 21.03 0.41 18.45
N VAL A 131 21.53 1.46 19.12
CA VAL A 131 20.88 2.79 19.11
C VAL A 131 20.95 3.42 17.71
N VAL A 132 22.13 3.36 17.06
CA VAL A 132 22.31 3.90 15.72
C VAL A 132 21.48 3.14 14.69
N PHE A 133 21.45 1.81 14.78
CA PHE A 133 20.67 0.98 13.89
C PHE A 133 19.15 1.13 14.13
N SER A 134 18.71 1.29 15.40
CA SER A 134 17.32 1.58 15.71
C SER A 134 16.87 2.88 15.07
N CYS A 135 17.66 3.93 15.22
CA CYS A 135 17.37 5.23 14.61
C CYS A 135 17.28 5.11 13.09
N TYR A 136 18.19 4.36 12.47
CA TYR A 136 18.18 4.11 11.03
C TYR A 136 16.93 3.35 10.59
N PHE A 137 16.61 2.20 11.22
CA PHE A 137 15.47 1.38 10.83
C PHE A 137 14.14 2.07 11.12
N ASP A 138 13.99 2.72 12.28
CA ASP A 138 12.72 3.33 12.66
C ASP A 138 12.41 4.59 11.82
N ILE A 139 13.42 5.41 11.49
CA ILE A 139 13.21 6.61 10.69
C ILE A 139 13.22 6.31 9.20
N PHE A 140 14.30 5.69 8.71
CA PHE A 140 14.50 5.54 7.28
C PHE A 140 13.58 4.48 6.67
N ASP A 141 13.54 3.30 7.28
CA ASP A 141 12.67 2.21 6.81
C ASP A 141 11.18 2.56 7.02
N GLY A 142 10.84 3.17 8.16
CA GLY A 142 9.48 3.62 8.45
C GLY A 142 8.96 4.66 7.44
N LEU A 143 9.78 5.63 7.04
CA LEU A 143 9.40 6.63 6.04
C LEU A 143 9.29 6.04 4.64
N ILE A 144 10.26 5.21 4.25
CA ILE A 144 10.21 4.52 2.96
C ILE A 144 8.97 3.62 2.89
N GLN A 145 8.67 2.90 3.96
CA GLN A 145 7.52 2.01 4.02
C GLN A 145 6.20 2.77 3.87
N ALA A 146 6.04 3.92 4.54
CA ALA A 146 4.86 4.77 4.38
C ALA A 146 4.73 5.25 2.93
N TYR A 147 5.82 5.71 2.33
CA TYR A 147 5.86 6.15 0.94
C TYR A 147 5.50 5.02 -0.03
N VAL A 148 6.13 3.86 0.10
CA VAL A 148 5.91 2.71 -0.80
C VAL A 148 4.49 2.18 -0.66
N PHE A 149 3.94 2.13 0.55
CA PHE A 149 2.56 1.69 0.77
C PHE A 149 1.56 2.60 0.04
N VAL A 150 1.71 3.91 0.20
CA VAL A 150 0.85 4.90 -0.46
C VAL A 150 1.02 4.87 -1.96
N PHE A 151 2.25 4.77 -2.45
CA PHE A 151 2.55 4.70 -3.88
C PHE A 151 1.91 3.48 -4.54
N LEU A 152 2.07 2.30 -3.92
CA LEU A 152 1.47 1.06 -4.44
C LEU A 152 -0.06 1.07 -4.38
N THR A 153 -0.63 1.58 -3.29
CA THR A 153 -2.08 1.73 -3.18
C THR A 153 -2.60 2.71 -4.24
N GLY A 154 -1.89 3.79 -4.48
CA GLY A 154 -2.18 4.75 -5.55
C GLY A 154 -2.15 4.11 -6.93
N MET A 155 -1.10 3.33 -7.24
CA MET A 155 -1.00 2.59 -8.50
C MET A 155 -2.13 1.57 -8.68
N TYR A 156 -2.51 0.86 -7.63
CA TYR A 156 -3.63 -0.08 -7.71
C TYR A 156 -4.97 0.60 -7.93
N ILE A 157 -5.18 1.80 -7.36
CA ILE A 157 -6.37 2.61 -7.64
C ILE A 157 -6.37 3.09 -9.10
N GLU A 158 -5.23 3.56 -9.60
CA GLU A 158 -5.07 4.00 -10.98
C GLU A 158 -5.36 2.85 -11.96
N GLU A 159 -4.74 1.69 -11.75
CA GLU A 159 -4.98 0.48 -12.53
C GLU A 159 -6.48 0.07 -12.52
N ALA A 160 -7.12 0.06 -11.35
CA ALA A 160 -8.53 -0.28 -11.23
C ALA A 160 -9.46 0.71 -11.96
N VAL A 161 -9.04 1.97 -12.09
CA VAL A 161 -9.79 3.03 -12.77
C VAL A 161 -9.46 3.10 -14.26
N GLU A 162 -8.21 2.84 -14.65
CA GLU A 162 -7.73 2.94 -16.05
C GLU A 162 -8.30 1.83 -16.93
N GLU A 163 -8.42 0.62 -16.40
CA GLU A 163 -9.10 -0.49 -17.10
C GLU A 163 -10.60 -0.22 -17.33
N ALA A 164 -11.12 0.93 -16.94
CA ALA A 164 -12.50 1.38 -17.21
C ALA A 164 -12.59 2.21 -18.50
#